data_4687a44566ba25effd1ca2d7272b86b6
#
_entry.id   4687a44566ba25effd1ca2d7272b86b6
#
_cell.length_a   1.000
_cell.length_b   1.000
_cell.length_c   1.000
_cell.angle_alpha   90.00
_cell.angle_beta   90.00
_cell.angle_gamma   90.00
#
_symmetry.space_group_name_H-M   'P 1'
#
loop_
_entity.id
_entity.type
_entity.pdbx_description
1 polymer ?
#
loop_
_entity_poly.entity_id
_entity_poly.type
_entity_poly.pdbx_seq_one_letter_code
_entity_poly.pdbx_strand_id
1 'polypeptide(L)'
;MKRPLIAIVLCLALTGCEKERGVGCVITETSPSSFTYQTKGMTGSIELAAVDSMWEVRHLIGDSLTDVWELRHTVYQFDCGDLTGDGMPEILVGVIKATRYRHELDKRLFIFKLFKGRKIRPLWLGSRMGLPLIDFKVERDSIPAMVHTWERDTDGTTVERIYRQQGFGLKYVSEMLRKE
;
A
#
# COMPACT_ATOMS: atom_id res chain seq x y z
N MET A 1 -63.88 34.84 26.39
CA MET A 1 -62.64 34.10 26.83
C MET A 1 -62.11 33.33 25.65
N LYS A 2 -61.03 33.83 25.01
CA LYS A 2 -60.37 33.21 23.84
C LYS A 2 -59.13 32.49 24.34
N ARG A 3 -59.06 31.17 24.13
CA ARG A 3 -57.87 30.35 24.44
C ARG A 3 -56.91 30.42 23.26
N PRO A 4 -55.60 30.65 23.49
CA PRO A 4 -54.63 30.55 22.41
C PRO A 4 -54.23 29.08 22.15
N LEU A 5 -54.22 28.68 20.88
CA LEU A 5 -53.65 27.43 20.39
C LEU A 5 -52.12 27.57 20.40
N ILE A 6 -51.48 26.75 21.18
CA ILE A 6 -50.03 26.62 21.15
C ILE A 6 -49.68 25.57 20.07
N ALA A 7 -49.10 26.02 18.98
CA ALA A 7 -48.57 25.15 17.94
C ALA A 7 -47.19 24.65 18.40
N ILE A 8 -47.10 23.35 18.71
CA ILE A 8 -45.80 22.67 18.98
C ILE A 8 -45.17 22.35 17.63
N VAL A 9 -44.13 23.11 17.28
CA VAL A 9 -43.28 22.79 16.12
C VAL A 9 -42.33 21.69 16.56
N LEU A 10 -42.59 20.46 16.08
CA LEU A 10 -41.70 19.31 16.29
C LEU A 10 -40.54 19.41 15.29
N CYS A 11 -39.39 19.96 15.73
CA CYS A 11 -38.14 19.90 14.99
C CYS A 11 -37.64 18.45 14.93
N LEU A 12 -37.89 17.76 13.84
CA LEU A 12 -37.22 16.51 13.47
C LEU A 12 -35.74 16.85 13.17
N ALA A 13 -34.89 16.67 14.13
CA ALA A 13 -33.43 16.62 13.92
C ALA A 13 -33.14 15.36 13.11
N LEU A 14 -32.95 15.51 11.80
CA LEU A 14 -32.36 14.51 10.95
C LEU A 14 -30.85 14.44 11.35
N THR A 15 -30.52 13.57 12.30
CA THR A 15 -29.14 13.16 12.52
C THR A 15 -28.72 12.34 11.29
N GLY A 16 -28.22 13.04 10.29
CA GLY A 16 -27.48 12.41 9.22
C GLY A 16 -26.32 11.64 9.84
N CYS A 17 -26.34 10.32 9.70
CA CYS A 17 -25.20 9.49 10.02
C CYS A 17 -24.10 9.87 9.01
N GLU A 18 -23.27 10.87 9.34
CA GLU A 18 -22.02 11.08 8.65
C GLU A 18 -21.17 9.83 8.90
N LYS A 19 -21.12 8.99 7.86
CA LYS A 19 -20.16 7.91 7.78
C LYS A 19 -18.80 8.57 7.95
N GLU A 20 -18.21 8.45 9.16
CA GLU A 20 -16.86 8.91 9.42
C GLU A 20 -15.99 8.36 8.30
N ARG A 21 -15.53 9.24 7.41
CA ARG A 21 -14.48 8.90 6.46
C ARG A 21 -13.29 8.55 7.32
N GLY A 22 -12.93 7.26 7.31
CA GLY A 22 -11.85 6.73 8.13
C GLY A 22 -10.65 7.68 8.04
N VAL A 23 -10.07 8.01 9.19
CA VAL A 23 -8.83 8.80 9.27
C VAL A 23 -7.80 7.98 8.53
N GLY A 24 -7.54 8.35 7.27
CA GLY A 24 -6.58 7.66 6.42
C GLY A 24 -5.19 7.71 7.04
N CYS A 25 -4.37 6.74 6.72
CA CYS A 25 -2.95 6.76 7.02
C CYS A 25 -2.28 7.88 6.21
N VAL A 26 -1.61 8.81 6.89
CA VAL A 26 -0.76 9.81 6.21
C VAL A 26 0.63 9.21 6.10
N ILE A 27 1.10 9.02 4.87
CA ILE A 27 2.42 8.44 4.59
C ILE A 27 3.25 9.50 3.89
N THR A 28 4.46 9.72 4.40
CA THR A 28 5.43 10.67 3.86
C THR A 28 6.73 9.94 3.54
N GLU A 29 7.16 10.04 2.30
CA GLU A 29 8.48 9.58 1.89
C GLU A 29 9.54 10.54 2.46
N THR A 30 10.44 10.02 3.27
CA THR A 30 11.55 10.78 3.88
C THR A 30 12.86 10.56 3.13
N SER A 31 12.99 9.43 2.46
CA SER A 31 14.05 9.10 1.50
C SER A 31 13.59 7.95 0.60
N PRO A 32 14.31 7.61 -0.49
CA PRO A 32 13.96 6.48 -1.35
C PRO A 32 13.91 5.11 -0.61
N SER A 33 14.45 5.06 0.60
CA SER A 33 14.49 3.85 1.44
C SER A 33 13.80 4.02 2.79
N SER A 34 13.04 5.11 2.99
CA SER A 34 12.38 5.37 4.27
C SER A 34 11.08 6.13 4.12
N PHE A 35 10.06 5.67 4.82
CA PHE A 35 8.74 6.28 4.90
C PHE A 35 8.34 6.46 6.36
N THR A 36 7.84 7.63 6.70
CA THR A 36 7.12 7.85 7.96
C THR A 36 5.63 7.75 7.72
N TYR A 37 4.90 7.26 8.71
CA TYR A 37 3.45 7.20 8.64
C TYR A 37 2.81 7.67 9.94
N GLN A 38 1.63 8.24 9.82
CA GLN A 38 0.81 8.64 10.95
C GLN A 38 -0.59 8.06 10.78
N THR A 39 -1.02 7.31 11.78
CA THR A 39 -2.38 6.77 11.89
C THR A 39 -3.07 7.34 13.14
N LYS A 40 -4.33 6.98 13.37
CA LYS A 40 -5.05 7.37 14.59
C LYS A 40 -4.32 6.81 15.84
N GLY A 41 -3.56 7.66 16.51
CA GLY A 41 -2.88 7.37 17.78
C GLY A 41 -1.50 6.71 17.69
N MET A 42 -0.93 6.59 16.49
CA MET A 42 0.41 6.00 16.31
C MET A 42 1.18 6.69 15.18
N THR A 43 2.45 6.97 15.45
CA THR A 43 3.43 7.41 14.44
C THR A 43 4.54 6.38 14.38
N GLY A 44 4.91 5.98 13.18
CA GLY A 44 5.99 5.03 12.96
C GLY A 44 6.76 5.30 11.68
N SER A 45 7.81 4.53 11.47
CA SER A 45 8.58 4.54 10.22
C SER A 45 8.81 3.12 9.69
N ILE A 46 9.00 3.05 8.40
CA ILE A 46 9.34 1.84 7.66
C ILE A 46 10.60 2.14 6.86
N GLU A 47 11.61 1.35 7.05
CA GLU A 47 12.93 1.56 6.46
C GLU A 47 13.40 0.32 5.71
N LEU A 48 14.07 0.53 4.60
CA LEU A 48 14.81 -0.50 3.87
C LEU A 48 16.29 -0.26 4.10
N ALA A 49 16.96 -1.17 4.78
CA ALA A 49 18.38 -1.09 5.11
C ALA A 49 19.16 -2.21 4.44
N ALA A 50 20.34 -1.88 3.86
CA ALA A 50 21.31 -2.88 3.44
C ALA A 50 22.17 -3.28 4.65
N VAL A 51 22.24 -4.56 4.94
CA VAL A 51 23.02 -5.12 6.04
C VAL A 51 23.85 -6.29 5.52
N ASP A 52 25.16 -6.12 5.52
CA ASP A 52 26.10 -7.07 4.93
C ASP A 52 25.75 -7.46 3.49
N SER A 53 25.28 -8.69 3.26
CA SER A 53 24.88 -9.21 1.95
C SER A 53 23.35 -9.34 1.79
N MET A 54 22.56 -8.79 2.71
CA MET A 54 21.11 -8.90 2.76
C MET A 54 20.46 -7.52 2.83
N TRP A 55 19.15 -7.51 2.64
CA TRP A 55 18.30 -6.35 2.89
C TRP A 55 17.38 -6.63 4.06
N GLU A 56 17.09 -5.61 4.83
CA GLU A 56 16.12 -5.65 5.92
C GLU A 56 15.04 -4.61 5.72
N VAL A 57 13.80 -5.04 5.81
CA VAL A 57 12.67 -4.13 6.05
C VAL A 57 12.52 -3.98 7.55
N ARG A 58 12.66 -2.77 8.05
CA ARG A 58 12.59 -2.42 9.47
C ARG A 58 11.32 -1.63 9.74
N HIS A 59 10.66 -1.94 10.83
CA HIS A 59 9.52 -1.19 11.33
C HIS A 59 9.83 -0.60 12.69
N LEU A 60 9.65 0.72 12.82
CA LEU A 60 9.88 1.46 14.07
C LEU A 60 8.58 2.14 14.51
N ILE A 61 8.39 2.25 15.81
CA ILE A 61 7.36 3.07 16.45
C ILE A 61 8.08 4.09 17.34
N GLY A 62 7.96 5.37 17.00
CA GLY A 62 8.92 6.36 17.51
C GLY A 62 10.35 5.94 17.13
N ASP A 63 11.27 5.95 18.08
CA ASP A 63 12.67 5.55 17.88
C ASP A 63 12.92 4.06 18.18
N SER A 64 11.88 3.29 18.51
CA SER A 64 12.02 1.88 18.90
C SER A 64 11.83 0.93 17.74
N LEU A 65 12.85 0.15 17.41
CA LEU A 65 12.74 -0.94 16.46
C LEU A 65 11.74 -1.99 16.96
N THR A 66 10.68 -2.22 16.18
CA THR A 66 9.56 -3.06 16.59
C THR A 66 9.60 -4.44 15.93
N ASP A 67 10.03 -4.49 14.67
CA ASP A 67 10.17 -5.74 13.92
C ASP A 67 11.11 -5.56 12.72
N VAL A 68 11.68 -6.67 12.26
CA VAL A 68 12.58 -6.74 11.11
C VAL A 68 12.16 -7.92 10.22
N TRP A 69 12.19 -7.70 8.91
CA TRP A 69 12.03 -8.76 7.92
C TRP A 69 13.24 -8.83 7.01
N GLU A 70 13.95 -9.94 7.06
CA GLU A 70 15.12 -10.19 6.21
C GLU A 70 14.71 -10.54 4.78
N LEU A 71 15.38 -9.94 3.82
CA LEU A 71 15.23 -10.18 2.39
C LEU A 71 16.56 -10.67 1.78
N ARG A 72 16.56 -11.93 1.34
CA ARG A 72 17.75 -12.58 0.71
C ARG A 72 17.75 -12.44 -0.81
N HIS A 73 17.19 -11.33 -1.31
CA HIS A 73 17.08 -11.05 -2.73
C HIS A 73 17.62 -9.66 -3.01
N THR A 74 18.12 -9.42 -4.21
CA THR A 74 18.44 -8.07 -4.66
C THR A 74 17.16 -7.24 -4.67
N VAL A 75 17.18 -6.10 -3.99
CA VAL A 75 16.08 -5.13 -4.00
C VAL A 75 16.38 -4.07 -5.04
N TYR A 76 15.36 -3.70 -5.85
CA TYR A 76 15.49 -2.67 -6.87
C TYR A 76 14.53 -1.49 -6.65
N GLN A 77 13.46 -1.68 -5.88
CA GLN A 77 12.45 -0.64 -5.62
C GLN A 77 11.82 -0.86 -4.25
N PHE A 78 11.42 0.24 -3.62
CA PHE A 78 10.77 0.25 -2.31
C PHE A 78 9.71 1.35 -2.27
N ASP A 79 8.50 1.03 -1.77
CA ASP A 79 7.40 1.97 -1.66
C ASP A 79 6.43 1.55 -0.54
N CYS A 80 5.57 2.46 -0.10
CA CYS A 80 4.56 2.22 0.93
C CYS A 80 3.24 2.90 0.58
N GLY A 81 2.11 2.30 0.98
CA GLY A 81 0.79 2.90 0.84
C GLY A 81 -0.27 2.11 1.58
N ASP A 82 -1.38 2.75 1.94
CA ASP A 82 -2.54 2.09 2.53
C ASP A 82 -3.36 1.40 1.41
N LEU A 83 -2.90 0.22 0.97
CA LEU A 83 -3.52 -0.53 -0.13
C LEU A 83 -4.80 -1.24 0.28
N THR A 84 -4.99 -1.50 1.57
CA THR A 84 -6.18 -2.18 2.09
C THR A 84 -7.27 -1.21 2.53
N GLY A 85 -6.94 0.05 2.77
CA GLY A 85 -7.85 1.09 3.27
C GLY A 85 -8.18 0.92 4.75
N ASP A 86 -7.34 0.20 5.49
CA ASP A 86 -7.53 -0.05 6.93
C ASP A 86 -6.84 0.99 7.83
N GLY A 87 -6.18 1.98 7.22
CA GLY A 87 -5.46 3.04 7.90
C GLY A 87 -4.06 2.65 8.36
N MET A 88 -3.53 1.52 7.86
CA MET A 88 -2.14 1.09 8.08
C MET A 88 -1.40 0.97 6.75
N PRO A 89 -0.09 1.29 6.71
CA PRO A 89 0.66 1.15 5.48
C PRO A 89 0.96 -0.31 5.15
N GLU A 90 0.75 -0.71 3.89
CA GLU A 90 1.41 -1.86 3.30
C GLU A 90 2.78 -1.44 2.76
N ILE A 91 3.71 -2.38 2.78
CA ILE A 91 5.10 -2.22 2.39
C ILE A 91 5.32 -2.96 1.09
N LEU A 92 5.79 -2.27 0.06
CA LEU A 92 6.03 -2.83 -1.26
C LEU A 92 7.54 -2.90 -1.51
N VAL A 93 8.03 -4.09 -1.86
CA VAL A 93 9.44 -4.30 -2.14
C VAL A 93 9.60 -4.97 -3.50
N GLY A 94 10.28 -4.28 -4.40
CA GLY A 94 10.70 -4.83 -5.67
C GLY A 94 11.95 -5.68 -5.52
N VAL A 95 11.86 -6.97 -5.84
CA VAL A 95 12.97 -7.91 -5.72
C VAL A 95 13.29 -8.57 -7.05
N ILE A 96 14.54 -9.01 -7.21
CA ILE A 96 14.96 -9.83 -8.35
C ILE A 96 15.10 -11.26 -7.87
N LYS A 97 14.27 -12.17 -8.38
CA LYS A 97 14.31 -13.58 -7.99
C LYS A 97 13.78 -14.51 -9.08
N ALA A 98 14.28 -15.73 -9.11
CA ALA A 98 13.69 -16.85 -9.84
C ALA A 98 12.46 -17.40 -9.09
N THR A 99 11.57 -18.07 -9.80
CA THR A 99 10.47 -18.80 -9.19
C THR A 99 10.65 -20.32 -9.41
N ARG A 100 9.86 -21.12 -8.68
CA ARG A 100 9.89 -22.59 -8.86
C ARG A 100 9.66 -23.04 -10.31
N TYR A 101 8.87 -22.27 -11.07
CA TYR A 101 8.47 -22.61 -12.43
C TYR A 101 9.23 -21.84 -13.51
N ARG A 102 10.00 -20.81 -13.12
CA ARG A 102 10.86 -20.03 -14.00
C ARG A 102 12.20 -19.80 -13.29
N HIS A 103 13.24 -20.42 -13.81
CA HIS A 103 14.59 -20.35 -13.24
C HIS A 103 15.32 -19.06 -13.59
N GLU A 104 14.79 -18.28 -14.51
CA GLU A 104 15.33 -16.96 -14.86
C GLU A 104 15.05 -15.96 -13.75
N LEU A 105 16.07 -15.15 -13.44
CA LEU A 105 15.93 -14.02 -12.55
C LEU A 105 15.06 -12.96 -13.20
N ASP A 106 14.02 -12.54 -12.51
CA ASP A 106 13.06 -11.57 -13.01
C ASP A 106 12.59 -10.65 -11.88
N LYS A 107 12.13 -9.46 -12.23
CA LYS A 107 11.57 -8.50 -11.28
C LYS A 107 10.26 -9.02 -10.72
N ARG A 108 10.11 -8.94 -9.39
CA ARG A 108 8.92 -9.37 -8.64
C ARG A 108 8.56 -8.30 -7.63
N LEU A 109 7.28 -8.21 -7.34
CA LEU A 109 6.76 -7.33 -6.30
C LEU A 109 6.39 -8.17 -5.07
N PHE A 110 6.94 -7.83 -3.90
CA PHE A 110 6.52 -8.35 -2.61
C PHE A 110 5.70 -7.30 -1.89
N ILE A 111 4.64 -7.73 -1.23
CA ILE A 111 3.80 -6.86 -0.40
C ILE A 111 3.75 -7.46 1.00
N PHE A 112 4.04 -6.62 1.98
CA PHE A 112 3.93 -6.94 3.39
C PHE A 112 2.91 -6.02 4.05
N LYS A 113 2.37 -6.48 5.18
CA LYS A 113 1.49 -5.70 6.05
C LYS A 113 2.04 -5.64 7.46
N LEU A 114 1.62 -4.64 8.22
CA LEU A 114 1.90 -4.52 9.63
C LEU A 114 0.82 -5.25 10.45
N PHE A 115 1.04 -6.53 10.72
CA PHE A 115 0.11 -7.33 11.52
C PHE A 115 0.00 -6.77 12.95
N LYS A 116 -1.23 -6.44 13.38
CA LYS A 116 -1.55 -5.77 14.64
C LYS A 116 -0.76 -4.47 14.83
N GLY A 117 -0.45 -3.77 13.73
CA GLY A 117 0.30 -2.51 13.74
C GLY A 117 1.75 -2.63 14.21
N ARG A 118 2.32 -3.83 14.28
CA ARG A 118 3.66 -4.03 14.83
C ARG A 118 4.55 -4.95 14.01
N LYS A 119 4.04 -6.09 13.56
CA LYS A 119 4.86 -7.15 12.97
C LYS A 119 4.75 -7.14 11.46
N ILE A 120 5.87 -7.10 10.77
CA ILE A 120 5.94 -7.25 9.32
C ILE A 120 5.57 -8.69 8.95
N ARG A 121 4.52 -8.87 8.17
CA ARG A 121 4.06 -10.17 7.68
C ARG A 121 3.78 -10.12 6.20
N PRO A 122 4.13 -11.17 5.45
CA PRO A 122 3.83 -11.21 4.03
C PRO A 122 2.32 -11.18 3.79
N LEU A 123 1.91 -10.32 2.88
CA LEU A 123 0.58 -10.28 2.32
C LEU A 123 0.58 -10.95 0.94
N TRP A 124 1.61 -10.66 0.12
CA TRP A 124 1.81 -11.28 -1.18
C TRP A 124 3.30 -11.32 -1.53
N LEU A 125 3.81 -12.49 -1.88
CA LEU A 125 5.23 -12.70 -2.18
C LEU A 125 5.45 -12.99 -3.66
N GLY A 126 5.02 -12.08 -4.52
CA GLY A 126 5.44 -12.03 -5.90
C GLY A 126 5.04 -13.24 -6.75
N SER A 127 3.76 -13.60 -6.74
CA SER A 127 3.20 -14.32 -7.88
C SER A 127 3.38 -13.46 -9.13
N ARG A 128 3.16 -14.02 -10.28
CA ARG A 128 3.30 -13.30 -11.55
C ARG A 128 2.31 -12.13 -11.60
N MET A 129 2.79 -10.93 -12.01
CA MET A 129 1.94 -9.86 -12.54
C MET A 129 1.31 -10.30 -13.88
N GLY A 130 0.41 -9.54 -14.45
CA GLY A 130 -0.20 -9.85 -15.72
C GLY A 130 0.83 -10.05 -16.83
N LEU A 131 1.82 -9.16 -16.89
CA LEU A 131 2.97 -9.20 -17.77
C LEU A 131 4.28 -9.13 -16.98
N PRO A 132 5.46 -9.29 -17.59
CA PRO A 132 6.75 -9.09 -16.94
C PRO A 132 6.89 -7.67 -16.37
N LEU A 133 7.16 -7.58 -15.07
CA LEU A 133 7.26 -6.33 -14.35
C LEU A 133 8.57 -5.58 -14.71
N ILE A 134 8.44 -4.30 -15.05
CA ILE A 134 9.58 -3.40 -15.24
C ILE A 134 9.81 -2.57 -13.99
N ASP A 135 8.72 -1.94 -13.46
CA ASP A 135 8.77 -1.09 -12.29
C ASP A 135 7.38 -0.94 -11.66
N PHE A 136 7.29 -0.33 -10.47
CA PHE A 136 6.03 -0.01 -9.83
C PHE A 136 6.13 1.26 -8.98
N LYS A 137 4.97 1.83 -8.67
CA LYS A 137 4.81 2.95 -7.73
C LYS A 137 3.46 2.85 -7.04
N VAL A 138 3.37 3.33 -5.81
CA VAL A 138 2.10 3.47 -5.11
C VAL A 138 1.51 4.85 -5.35
N GLU A 139 0.28 4.88 -5.86
CA GLU A 139 -0.54 6.07 -5.96
C GLU A 139 -1.33 6.25 -4.66
N ARG A 140 -1.02 7.32 -3.90
CA ARG A 140 -1.56 7.58 -2.56
C ARG A 140 -2.74 8.54 -2.54
N ASP A 141 -3.14 9.08 -3.72
CA ASP A 141 -4.21 10.08 -3.84
C ASP A 141 -5.61 9.49 -3.61
N SER A 142 -5.72 8.17 -3.55
CA SER A 142 -6.96 7.44 -3.26
C SER A 142 -6.85 6.60 -1.99
N ILE A 143 -7.99 6.29 -1.36
CA ILE A 143 -8.11 5.34 -0.26
C ILE A 143 -9.14 4.28 -0.65
N PRO A 144 -8.76 3.02 -0.80
CA PRO A 144 -7.39 2.47 -0.73
C PRO A 144 -6.46 3.02 -1.81
N ALA A 145 -5.15 3.07 -1.50
CA ALA A 145 -4.13 3.42 -2.46
C ALA A 145 -4.04 2.38 -3.59
N MET A 146 -3.59 2.81 -4.76
CA MET A 146 -3.46 1.95 -5.95
C MET A 146 -1.99 1.65 -6.25
N VAL A 147 -1.73 0.54 -6.91
CA VAL A 147 -0.40 0.19 -7.40
C VAL A 147 -0.36 0.40 -8.90
N HIS A 148 0.45 1.35 -9.34
CA HIS A 148 0.81 1.54 -10.73
C HIS A 148 2.01 0.65 -11.05
N THR A 149 1.96 -0.06 -12.17
CA THR A 149 3.06 -0.88 -12.65
C THR A 149 3.39 -0.53 -14.09
N TRP A 150 4.66 -0.62 -14.43
CA TRP A 150 5.14 -0.64 -15.80
C TRP A 150 5.52 -2.07 -16.14
N GLU A 151 4.89 -2.61 -17.14
CA GLU A 151 5.02 -4.02 -17.55
C GLU A 151 5.42 -4.09 -19.03
N ARG A 152 6.10 -5.17 -19.41
CA ARG A 152 6.54 -5.37 -20.79
C ARG A 152 5.54 -6.24 -21.53
N ASP A 153 4.96 -5.70 -22.60
CA ASP A 153 4.08 -6.47 -23.47
C ASP A 153 4.86 -7.45 -24.36
N THR A 154 4.13 -8.33 -25.03
CA THR A 154 4.68 -9.38 -25.89
C THR A 154 5.40 -8.84 -27.12
N ASP A 155 5.05 -7.64 -27.58
CA ASP A 155 5.71 -6.91 -28.67
C ASP A 155 6.94 -6.09 -28.19
N GLY A 156 7.24 -6.12 -26.88
CA GLY A 156 8.34 -5.40 -26.27
C GLY A 156 8.01 -3.97 -25.83
N THR A 157 6.80 -3.47 -26.08
CA THR A 157 6.36 -2.16 -25.61
C THR A 157 6.16 -2.14 -24.09
N THR A 158 6.20 -0.95 -23.50
CA THR A 158 5.91 -0.76 -22.09
C THR A 158 4.47 -0.30 -21.92
N VAL A 159 3.71 -1.03 -21.16
CA VAL A 159 2.33 -0.68 -20.78
C VAL A 159 2.28 -0.30 -19.32
N GLU A 160 1.48 0.71 -18.98
CA GLU A 160 1.20 1.10 -17.62
C GLU A 160 -0.12 0.47 -17.18
N ARG A 161 -0.09 -0.24 -16.05
CA ARG A 161 -1.26 -0.91 -15.48
C ARG A 161 -1.51 -0.48 -14.05
N ILE A 162 -2.78 -0.41 -13.72
CA ILE A 162 -3.24 -0.05 -12.39
C ILE A 162 -3.85 -1.27 -11.72
N TYR A 163 -3.42 -1.51 -10.50
CA TYR A 163 -3.89 -2.61 -9.67
C TYR A 163 -4.42 -2.10 -8.34
N ARG A 164 -5.41 -2.80 -7.80
CA ARG A 164 -5.85 -2.65 -6.42
C ARG A 164 -5.56 -3.91 -5.63
N GLN A 165 -5.34 -3.76 -4.33
CA GLN A 165 -5.25 -4.87 -3.41
C GLN A 165 -6.62 -5.58 -3.30
N GLN A 166 -6.64 -6.92 -3.41
CA GLN A 166 -7.83 -7.73 -3.20
C GLN A 166 -7.46 -9.13 -2.69
N GLY A 167 -7.97 -9.50 -1.52
CA GLY A 167 -7.64 -10.78 -0.88
C GLY A 167 -6.15 -10.90 -0.59
N PHE A 168 -5.49 -11.90 -1.15
CA PHE A 168 -4.06 -12.15 -0.96
C PHE A 168 -3.18 -11.63 -2.11
N GLY A 169 -3.69 -10.78 -2.98
CA GLY A 169 -2.93 -10.33 -4.14
C GLY A 169 -3.45 -9.03 -4.74
N LEU A 170 -3.03 -8.77 -5.97
CA LEU A 170 -3.40 -7.60 -6.73
C LEU A 170 -4.41 -7.98 -7.82
N LYS A 171 -5.48 -7.20 -7.92
CA LYS A 171 -6.47 -7.29 -9.00
C LYS A 171 -6.24 -6.16 -9.98
N TYR A 172 -6.12 -6.52 -11.27
CA TYR A 172 -6.10 -5.58 -12.38
C TYR A 172 -7.35 -4.68 -12.38
N VAL A 173 -7.14 -3.39 -12.61
CA VAL A 173 -8.20 -2.38 -12.70
C VAL A 173 -8.28 -1.82 -14.11
N SER A 174 -7.18 -1.30 -14.63
CA SER A 174 -7.12 -0.65 -15.93
C SER A 174 -5.70 -0.65 -16.50
N GLU A 175 -5.61 -0.34 -17.79
CA GLU A 175 -4.36 -0.13 -18.51
C GLU A 175 -4.40 1.25 -19.15
N MET A 176 -3.29 1.96 -19.06
CA MET A 176 -3.07 3.20 -19.79
C MET A 176 -2.08 2.93 -20.89
N LEU A 177 -2.54 3.01 -22.14
CA LEU A 177 -1.63 2.98 -23.29
C LEU A 177 -0.85 4.30 -23.29
N ARG A 178 0.46 4.22 -23.17
CA ARG A 178 1.32 5.38 -23.37
C ARG A 178 1.25 5.74 -24.86
N LYS A 179 0.57 6.83 -25.18
CA LYS A 179 0.75 7.46 -26.51
C LYS A 179 2.18 8.01 -26.53
N GLU A 180 3.02 7.49 -27.41
CA GLU A 180 4.31 8.05 -27.76
C GLU A 180 4.16 9.49 -28.26
#